data_36027ba2acf7826b4cd154d97f60e828
#
_entry.id   36027ba2acf7826b4cd154d97f60e828
#
_cell.length_a   1.000
_cell.length_b   1.000
_cell.length_c   1.000
_cell.angle_alpha   90.00
_cell.angle_beta   90.00
_cell.angle_gamma   90.00
#
_symmetry.space_group_name_H-M   'P 1'
#
loop_
_entity.id
_entity.type
_entity.pdbx_description
1 polymer ?
#
loop_
_entity_poly.entity_id
_entity_poly.type
_entity_poly.pdbx_seq_one_letter_code
_entity_poly.pdbx_strand_id
1 'polypeptide(L)'
;MSLKVHLMACGRNSLVIMMLVTGCFCWCSCTSSKATKLPVAFAAARTQQLEGLIHYIQEEFPVPGMTVAMVCNDSVYSTASGISNVNKSPFTVNTPFLAGSISEPMLATAILKLATEGKIDLDEPVTTYLPYFKMGGNLYKSITIKHLLTHTSGIPHYSIMWDAPNNDANAPEVTTRSIASQLPDFAPGSRVKRSPYNYDILADVISKVTGKPFDEYLKSTVFKGLNMLSSSFVKPAQTAMPFSVSNWISYTMKQDTLYPYNRENGGSGGFHTTAKDMAGWMYNMLNYNTGNYLGIFHKNVYNQMLSTQYKTGKHSAIGFGWDIIEENGEKFYIKGSQYGGFSNQIILIPSKKIGVAVTSNIAGDFNPANLTRTIAMWLSGSYLIEPKIPVGMAMGKEFARTGNIQDAFKLYTVLKYNQPQKYDVDAAALSQFGTNLLHRVNDKQNALKALQFCVAQYPKSAYAYLTLAEGYVFAKDAKNTRIAIDKAKKLPDDSGLKASYLNYLLNNLEILEEKKS
;
A
#
# COMPACT_ATOMS: atom_id res chain seq x y z
N MET A 1 27.42 -59.39 25.45
CA MET A 1 28.02 -59.99 26.69
C MET A 1 27.10 -59.63 27.84
N SER A 2 26.45 -60.64 28.35
CA SER A 2 25.48 -60.71 29.45
C SER A 2 26.14 -60.47 30.78
N LEU A 3 25.42 -59.93 31.78
CA LEU A 3 25.32 -60.43 33.16
C LEU A 3 24.71 -59.34 34.02
N LYS A 4 23.62 -59.56 34.53
CA LYS A 4 23.02 -60.36 35.65
C LYS A 4 22.80 -59.52 36.90
N VAL A 5 21.52 -59.47 37.22
CA VAL A 5 20.86 -59.03 38.44
C VAL A 5 21.39 -59.78 39.66
N HIS A 6 21.52 -59.12 40.83
CA HIS A 6 21.40 -59.77 42.13
C HIS A 6 20.60 -58.87 43.09
N LEU A 7 19.42 -59.34 43.45
CA LEU A 7 18.67 -58.91 44.63
C LEU A 7 19.29 -59.59 45.84
N MET A 8 19.42 -58.87 46.95
CA MET A 8 19.34 -59.47 48.30
C MET A 8 18.65 -58.49 49.23
N ALA A 9 17.64 -59.01 49.88
CA ALA A 9 16.87 -58.40 50.93
C ALA A 9 17.51 -58.68 52.34
N CYS A 10 17.13 -57.81 53.22
CA CYS A 10 16.85 -58.09 54.67
C CYS A 10 17.57 -57.17 55.66
N GLY A 11 16.76 -56.58 56.55
CA GLY A 11 17.26 -56.30 57.90
C GLY A 11 16.78 -54.96 58.50
N ARG A 12 15.72 -55.01 59.30
CA ARG A 12 15.20 -53.96 60.22
C ARG A 12 16.35 -53.45 61.14
N ASN A 13 16.37 -52.13 61.40
CA ASN A 13 16.13 -51.52 62.74
C ASN A 13 16.26 -49.99 62.70
N SER A 14 15.41 -49.40 63.50
CA SER A 14 15.15 -47.98 63.71
C SER A 14 16.36 -47.18 64.22
N LEU A 15 16.57 -46.00 63.75
CA LEU A 15 17.06 -44.87 64.55
C LEU A 15 16.46 -43.53 64.01
N VAL A 16 15.70 -42.85 64.84
CA VAL A 16 15.16 -41.53 64.64
C VAL A 16 16.32 -40.54 64.79
N ILE A 17 16.62 -39.78 63.73
CA ILE A 17 17.40 -38.54 63.82
C ILE A 17 16.56 -37.42 63.20
N MET A 18 16.11 -36.54 64.06
CA MET A 18 15.34 -35.32 63.74
C MET A 18 16.36 -34.29 63.26
N MET A 19 16.47 -34.07 61.92
CA MET A 19 17.14 -32.89 61.35
C MET A 19 16.09 -31.90 60.91
N LEU A 20 16.06 -30.76 61.58
CA LEU A 20 15.41 -29.55 61.13
C LEU A 20 16.09 -29.07 59.85
N VAL A 21 15.44 -29.24 58.70
CA VAL A 21 15.81 -28.57 57.43
C VAL A 21 14.80 -27.45 57.24
N THR A 22 15.26 -26.21 57.45
CA THR A 22 14.61 -25.00 57.04
C THR A 22 14.42 -25.01 55.50
N GLY A 23 13.21 -25.36 55.06
CA GLY A 23 12.86 -25.36 53.65
C GLY A 23 12.69 -23.95 53.14
N CYS A 24 13.62 -23.48 52.36
CA CYS A 24 13.42 -22.37 51.42
C CYS A 24 12.42 -22.83 50.38
N PHE A 25 11.11 -22.44 50.54
CA PHE A 25 10.15 -22.55 49.48
C PHE A 25 10.48 -21.52 48.39
N CYS A 26 11.31 -21.90 47.41
CA CYS A 26 11.31 -21.23 46.11
C CYS A 26 9.95 -21.49 45.45
N TRP A 27 9.06 -20.50 45.56
CA TRP A 27 7.92 -20.42 44.65
C TRP A 27 8.44 -20.20 43.22
N CYS A 28 8.71 -21.25 42.52
CA CYS A 28 8.66 -21.19 41.04
C CYS A 28 7.23 -20.92 40.64
N SER A 29 6.90 -19.65 40.46
CA SER A 29 5.74 -19.25 39.68
C SER A 29 5.94 -19.75 38.26
N CYS A 30 5.47 -20.96 37.95
CA CYS A 30 5.20 -21.35 36.59
C CYS A 30 4.17 -20.39 36.03
N THR A 31 4.62 -19.29 35.43
CA THR A 31 3.79 -18.59 34.46
C THR A 31 3.53 -19.59 33.33
N SER A 32 2.35 -20.18 33.33
CA SER A 32 1.87 -20.93 32.18
C SER A 32 1.91 -19.98 30.98
N SER A 33 2.92 -20.11 30.15
CA SER A 33 2.90 -19.50 28.83
C SER A 33 1.67 -20.08 28.13
N LYS A 34 0.62 -19.27 27.98
CA LYS A 34 -0.52 -19.65 27.15
C LYS A 34 0.05 -19.95 25.77
N ALA A 35 0.04 -21.23 25.39
CA ALA A 35 0.48 -21.65 24.08
C ALA A 35 -0.30 -20.83 23.05
N THR A 36 0.41 -20.02 22.26
CA THR A 36 -0.18 -19.27 21.16
C THR A 36 -0.76 -20.27 20.18
N LYS A 37 -2.07 -20.24 19.99
CA LYS A 37 -2.74 -21.09 19.01
C LYS A 37 -2.23 -20.72 17.62
N LEU A 38 -1.61 -21.67 16.92
CA LEU A 38 -1.13 -21.45 15.55
C LEU A 38 -2.31 -21.17 14.60
N PRO A 39 -2.13 -20.31 13.59
CA PRO A 39 -3.16 -20.06 12.58
C PRO A 39 -3.59 -21.36 11.90
N VAL A 40 -4.88 -21.47 11.59
CA VAL A 40 -5.47 -22.58 10.86
C VAL A 40 -5.33 -22.33 9.35
N ALA A 41 -5.12 -23.37 8.55
CA ALA A 41 -5.10 -23.26 7.10
C ALA A 41 -6.51 -22.97 6.55
N PHE A 42 -6.59 -22.23 5.44
CA PHE A 42 -7.83 -22.04 4.71
C PHE A 42 -8.31 -23.37 4.07
N ALA A 43 -9.62 -23.49 3.89
CA ALA A 43 -10.20 -24.62 3.17
C ALA A 43 -9.68 -24.65 1.70
N ALA A 44 -9.33 -25.85 1.21
CA ALA A 44 -8.73 -26.02 -0.11
C ALA A 44 -9.58 -25.43 -1.25
N ALA A 45 -10.92 -25.55 -1.19
CA ALA A 45 -11.81 -24.96 -2.18
C ALA A 45 -11.68 -23.41 -2.27
N ARG A 46 -11.45 -22.72 -1.16
CA ARG A 46 -11.24 -21.26 -1.14
C ARG A 46 -9.88 -20.89 -1.73
N THR A 47 -8.83 -21.61 -1.40
CA THR A 47 -7.50 -21.33 -1.97
C THR A 47 -7.49 -21.54 -3.47
N GLN A 48 -8.14 -22.61 -3.96
CA GLN A 48 -8.27 -22.90 -5.39
C GLN A 48 -9.03 -21.78 -6.14
N GLN A 49 -10.12 -21.24 -5.58
CA GLN A 49 -10.84 -20.11 -6.18
C GLN A 49 -9.94 -18.86 -6.29
N LEU A 50 -9.17 -18.55 -5.25
CA LEU A 50 -8.24 -17.43 -5.28
C LEU A 50 -7.12 -17.64 -6.31
N GLU A 51 -6.55 -18.83 -6.38
CA GLU A 51 -5.51 -19.17 -7.35
C GLU A 51 -6.03 -19.05 -8.78
N GLY A 52 -7.25 -19.48 -9.05
CA GLY A 52 -7.93 -19.28 -10.33
C GLY A 52 -8.05 -17.79 -10.70
N LEU A 53 -8.46 -16.96 -9.75
CA LEU A 53 -8.53 -15.50 -9.95
C LEU A 53 -7.16 -14.89 -10.24
N ILE A 54 -6.11 -15.30 -9.51
CA ILE A 54 -4.74 -14.81 -9.73
C ILE A 54 -4.24 -15.20 -11.12
N HIS A 55 -4.49 -16.43 -11.52
CA HIS A 55 -4.15 -16.92 -12.87
C HIS A 55 -4.83 -16.11 -13.96
N TYR A 56 -6.16 -15.89 -13.84
CA TYR A 56 -6.90 -15.01 -14.73
C TYR A 56 -6.29 -13.60 -14.85
N ILE A 57 -5.92 -13.01 -13.70
CA ILE A 57 -5.30 -11.67 -13.70
C ILE A 57 -3.98 -11.66 -14.46
N GLN A 58 -3.15 -12.68 -14.29
CA GLN A 58 -1.86 -12.74 -14.97
C GLN A 58 -1.97 -13.00 -16.48
N GLU A 59 -3.01 -13.69 -16.92
CA GLU A 59 -3.27 -13.91 -18.35
C GLU A 59 -3.81 -12.65 -19.03
N GLU A 60 -4.70 -11.93 -18.36
CA GLU A 60 -5.45 -10.84 -18.99
C GLU A 60 -4.81 -9.47 -18.78
N PHE A 61 -4.10 -9.25 -17.67
CA PHE A 61 -3.51 -7.96 -17.31
C PHE A 61 -1.97 -8.00 -17.39
N PRO A 62 -1.33 -6.86 -17.65
CA PRO A 62 0.13 -6.77 -17.70
C PRO A 62 0.73 -6.79 -16.27
N VAL A 63 0.69 -7.94 -15.60
CA VAL A 63 1.21 -8.14 -14.24
C VAL A 63 2.30 -9.21 -14.26
N PRO A 64 3.60 -8.83 -14.24
CA PRO A 64 4.70 -9.79 -14.28
C PRO A 64 4.70 -10.76 -13.11
N GLY A 65 4.47 -10.23 -11.91
CA GLY A 65 4.37 -11.02 -10.70
C GLY A 65 3.50 -10.34 -9.65
N MET A 66 2.86 -11.16 -8.84
CA MET A 66 2.01 -10.68 -7.75
C MET A 66 2.01 -11.62 -6.56
N THR A 67 1.67 -11.06 -5.40
CA THR A 67 1.44 -11.82 -4.18
C THR A 67 0.12 -11.42 -3.54
N VAL A 68 -0.51 -12.37 -2.88
CA VAL A 68 -1.70 -12.16 -2.05
C VAL A 68 -1.47 -12.78 -0.69
N ALA A 69 -1.73 -12.00 0.36
CA ALA A 69 -1.79 -12.48 1.73
C ALA A 69 -3.20 -12.22 2.27
N MET A 70 -3.79 -13.17 2.96
CA MET A 70 -5.12 -13.02 3.53
C MET A 70 -5.25 -13.67 4.91
N VAL A 71 -6.10 -13.06 5.73
CA VAL A 71 -6.48 -13.52 7.06
C VAL A 71 -8.01 -13.50 7.14
N CYS A 72 -8.58 -14.55 7.69
CA CYS A 72 -10.00 -14.58 8.03
C CYS A 72 -10.17 -15.38 9.33
N ASN A 73 -10.57 -14.70 10.39
CA ASN A 73 -10.59 -15.24 11.76
C ASN A 73 -9.22 -15.79 12.18
N ASP A 74 -9.15 -17.09 12.47
CA ASP A 74 -7.92 -17.79 12.85
C ASP A 74 -7.17 -18.39 11.65
N SER A 75 -7.66 -18.18 10.42
CA SER A 75 -7.05 -18.74 9.22
C SER A 75 -6.15 -17.72 8.51
N VAL A 76 -4.99 -18.20 8.07
CA VAL A 76 -3.98 -17.41 7.34
C VAL A 76 -3.62 -18.13 6.05
N TYR A 77 -3.51 -17.39 4.97
CA TYR A 77 -3.03 -17.89 3.68
C TYR A 77 -2.22 -16.83 2.94
N SER A 78 -1.21 -17.28 2.24
CA SER A 78 -0.47 -16.44 1.29
C SER A 78 -0.12 -17.24 0.06
N THR A 79 -0.21 -16.59 -1.09
CA THR A 79 0.16 -17.15 -2.39
C THR A 79 0.89 -16.11 -3.22
N ALA A 80 1.60 -16.57 -4.24
CA ALA A 80 2.32 -15.74 -5.17
C ALA A 80 2.33 -16.40 -6.54
N SER A 81 2.39 -15.61 -7.59
CA SER A 81 2.42 -16.09 -8.96
C SER A 81 3.22 -15.16 -9.86
N GLY A 82 3.73 -15.67 -10.98
CA GLY A 82 4.53 -14.94 -11.95
C GLY A 82 6.01 -14.83 -11.59
N ILE A 83 6.67 -13.77 -12.10
CA ILE A 83 8.12 -13.59 -12.05
C ILE A 83 8.52 -12.41 -11.17
N SER A 84 9.62 -12.57 -10.45
CA SER A 84 10.19 -11.52 -9.59
C SER A 84 11.25 -10.66 -10.28
N ASN A 85 11.78 -11.09 -11.44
CA ASN A 85 12.79 -10.38 -12.22
C ASN A 85 12.83 -10.83 -13.69
N VAL A 86 13.63 -10.16 -14.53
CA VAL A 86 13.78 -10.45 -15.96
C VAL A 86 14.36 -11.84 -16.25
N ASN A 87 15.10 -12.43 -15.31
CA ASN A 87 15.62 -13.80 -15.43
C ASN A 87 14.54 -14.86 -15.16
N LYS A 88 13.28 -14.44 -15.05
CA LYS A 88 12.13 -15.28 -14.80
C LYS A 88 12.19 -16.09 -13.49
N SER A 89 12.93 -15.57 -12.50
CA SER A 89 12.88 -16.15 -11.15
C SER A 89 11.45 -16.08 -10.62
N PRO A 90 10.91 -17.15 -10.02
CA PRO A 90 9.53 -17.15 -9.54
C PRO A 90 9.32 -16.08 -8.46
N PHE A 91 8.19 -15.40 -8.49
CA PHE A 91 7.74 -14.61 -7.36
C PHE A 91 7.10 -15.58 -6.36
N THR A 92 7.63 -15.65 -5.15
CA THR A 92 7.19 -16.58 -4.11
C THR A 92 6.65 -15.83 -2.89
N VAL A 93 5.95 -16.51 -2.01
CA VAL A 93 5.45 -15.93 -0.75
C VAL A 93 6.57 -15.46 0.19
N ASN A 94 7.81 -15.91 -0.04
CA ASN A 94 8.99 -15.52 0.71
C ASN A 94 9.88 -14.51 -0.04
N THR A 95 9.53 -14.13 -1.27
CA THR A 95 10.29 -13.13 -2.04
C THR A 95 10.02 -11.74 -1.46
N PRO A 96 11.03 -11.02 -0.97
CA PRO A 96 10.86 -9.66 -0.50
C PRO A 96 10.47 -8.73 -1.64
N PHE A 97 9.65 -7.73 -1.34
CA PHE A 97 9.26 -6.66 -2.24
C PHE A 97 9.19 -5.31 -1.51
N LEU A 98 9.30 -4.22 -2.24
CA LEU A 98 9.15 -2.88 -1.68
C LEU A 98 7.66 -2.56 -1.49
N ALA A 99 7.26 -2.37 -0.24
CA ALA A 99 5.87 -2.12 0.15
C ALA A 99 5.49 -0.62 0.15
N GLY A 100 6.47 0.28 -0.05
CA GLY A 100 6.25 1.71 -0.14
C GLY A 100 5.55 2.28 1.10
N SER A 101 4.47 3.03 0.93
CA SER A 101 3.76 3.71 2.03
C SER A 101 3.12 2.76 3.06
N ILE A 102 3.16 1.44 2.87
CA ILE A 102 2.88 0.48 3.96
C ILE A 102 3.97 0.56 5.04
N SER A 103 5.06 1.29 4.80
CA SER A 103 6.02 1.74 5.83
C SER A 103 5.34 2.47 6.99
N GLU A 104 4.34 3.30 6.69
CA GLU A 104 3.75 4.21 7.68
C GLU A 104 3.11 3.50 8.88
N PRO A 105 2.24 2.49 8.73
CA PRO A 105 1.73 1.75 9.88
C PRO A 105 2.81 0.97 10.63
N MET A 106 3.92 0.58 9.99
CA MET A 106 5.05 -0.05 10.68
C MET A 106 5.79 0.94 11.58
N LEU A 107 6.08 2.15 11.09
CA LEU A 107 6.68 3.21 11.91
C LEU A 107 5.72 3.65 13.02
N ALA A 108 4.43 3.80 12.72
CA ALA A 108 3.43 4.12 13.74
C ALA A 108 3.44 3.10 14.87
N THR A 109 3.56 1.79 14.55
CA THR A 109 3.68 0.73 15.57
C THR A 109 4.91 0.96 16.48
N ALA A 110 6.05 1.34 15.91
CA ALA A 110 7.28 1.61 16.67
C ALA A 110 7.13 2.86 17.57
N ILE A 111 6.58 3.94 17.04
CA ILE A 111 6.33 5.18 17.80
C ILE A 111 5.34 4.92 18.96
N LEU A 112 4.23 4.23 18.70
CA LEU A 112 3.24 3.91 19.73
C LEU A 112 3.80 2.97 20.81
N LYS A 113 4.69 2.06 20.44
CA LYS A 113 5.42 1.25 21.41
C LYS A 113 6.31 2.14 22.30
N LEU A 114 7.09 3.03 21.71
CA LEU A 114 7.94 3.97 22.46
C LEU A 114 7.10 4.91 23.34
N ALA A 115 5.91 5.31 22.88
CA ALA A 115 4.98 6.08 23.68
C ALA A 115 4.43 5.27 24.88
N THR A 116 4.09 4.00 24.67
CA THR A 116 3.64 3.12 25.76
C THR A 116 4.76 2.87 26.80
N GLU A 117 6.01 2.94 26.38
CA GLU A 117 7.20 2.86 27.26
C GLU A 117 7.54 4.19 27.95
N GLY A 118 6.77 5.27 27.70
CA GLY A 118 7.03 6.59 28.24
C GLY A 118 8.25 7.30 27.66
N LYS A 119 8.78 6.81 26.53
CA LYS A 119 9.96 7.41 25.85
C LYS A 119 9.59 8.50 24.87
N ILE A 120 8.36 8.51 24.40
CA ILE A 120 7.77 9.49 23.49
C ILE A 120 6.41 9.91 24.04
N ASP A 121 6.14 11.21 24.05
CA ASP A 121 4.79 11.75 24.19
C ASP A 121 4.32 12.21 22.81
N LEU A 122 3.14 11.76 22.39
CA LEU A 122 2.61 12.05 21.05
C LEU A 122 2.21 13.52 20.87
N ASP A 123 1.88 14.20 21.95
CA ASP A 123 1.45 15.60 21.96
C ASP A 123 2.64 16.57 22.15
N GLU A 124 3.85 16.07 22.45
CA GLU A 124 5.07 16.87 22.52
C GLU A 124 5.55 17.32 21.13
N PRO A 125 6.11 18.54 21.02
CA PRO A 125 6.71 19.03 19.80
C PRO A 125 7.88 18.16 19.30
N VAL A 126 8.02 18.02 18.00
CA VAL A 126 9.14 17.32 17.35
C VAL A 126 10.50 17.87 17.84
N THR A 127 10.58 19.16 18.10
CA THR A 127 11.81 19.83 18.60
C THR A 127 12.27 19.32 19.97
N THR A 128 11.39 18.71 20.77
CA THR A 128 11.75 18.04 22.03
C THR A 128 12.68 16.86 21.78
N TYR A 129 12.45 16.10 20.71
CA TYR A 129 13.23 14.90 20.35
C TYR A 129 14.35 15.23 19.36
N LEU A 130 14.11 16.18 18.44
CA LEU A 130 15.04 16.64 17.41
C LEU A 130 15.28 18.14 17.54
N PRO A 131 16.22 18.58 18.44
CA PRO A 131 16.47 20.02 18.67
C PRO A 131 16.90 20.80 17.42
N TYR A 132 17.40 20.10 16.41
CA TYR A 132 17.79 20.67 15.12
C TYR A 132 16.64 20.70 14.09
N PHE A 133 15.46 20.14 14.39
CA PHE A 133 14.30 20.24 13.52
C PHE A 133 13.88 21.70 13.38
N LYS A 134 13.91 22.19 12.15
CA LYS A 134 13.63 23.59 11.83
C LYS A 134 12.93 23.69 10.49
N MET A 135 12.03 24.66 10.39
CA MET A 135 11.43 25.10 9.13
C MET A 135 11.39 26.64 9.11
N GLY A 136 11.05 27.23 7.98
CA GLY A 136 10.81 28.66 7.88
C GLY A 136 9.65 29.10 8.77
N GLY A 137 9.72 30.32 9.28
CA GLY A 137 8.72 30.88 10.20
C GLY A 137 8.78 30.25 11.60
N ASN A 138 7.66 30.24 12.32
CA ASN A 138 7.60 29.76 13.71
C ASN A 138 6.60 28.59 13.91
N LEU A 139 5.78 28.25 12.91
CA LEU A 139 4.74 27.20 13.03
C LEU A 139 5.34 25.83 13.33
N TYR A 140 6.55 25.54 12.86
CA TYR A 140 7.20 24.25 13.07
C TYR A 140 7.40 23.90 14.55
N LYS A 141 7.50 24.93 15.44
CA LYS A 141 7.67 24.72 16.88
C LYS A 141 6.47 24.06 17.55
N SER A 142 5.30 24.12 16.93
CA SER A 142 4.07 23.48 17.40
C SER A 142 3.74 22.17 16.67
N ILE A 143 4.61 21.70 15.77
CA ILE A 143 4.42 20.39 15.12
C ILE A 143 4.75 19.31 16.13
N THR A 144 3.75 18.49 16.49
CA THR A 144 3.90 17.37 17.43
C THR A 144 4.12 16.04 16.71
N ILE A 145 4.54 15.02 17.45
CA ILE A 145 4.65 13.64 16.94
C ILE A 145 3.30 13.15 16.36
N LYS A 146 2.19 13.48 17.02
CA LYS A 146 0.85 13.17 16.55
C LYS A 146 0.50 13.83 15.22
N HIS A 147 0.92 15.08 15.02
CA HIS A 147 0.73 15.77 13.75
C HIS A 147 1.47 15.08 12.59
N LEU A 148 2.66 14.53 12.84
CA LEU A 148 3.39 13.74 11.85
C LEU A 148 2.64 12.43 11.55
N LEU A 149 2.24 11.67 12.57
CA LEU A 149 1.53 10.39 12.42
C LEU A 149 0.21 10.51 11.66
N THR A 150 -0.44 11.69 11.72
CA THR A 150 -1.76 11.93 11.11
C THR A 150 -1.73 12.79 9.85
N HIS A 151 -0.55 13.16 9.37
CA HIS A 151 -0.37 14.08 8.23
C HIS A 151 -1.07 15.43 8.39
N THR A 152 -1.15 15.93 9.65
CA THR A 152 -1.71 17.23 9.99
C THR A 152 -0.63 18.26 10.35
N SER A 153 0.64 17.98 10.06
CA SER A 153 1.78 18.84 10.40
C SER A 153 1.87 20.15 9.61
N GLY A 154 1.29 20.18 8.41
CA GLY A 154 1.49 21.27 7.46
C GLY A 154 2.79 21.18 6.66
N ILE A 155 3.65 20.19 6.89
CA ILE A 155 4.88 20.01 6.12
C ILE A 155 4.54 19.77 4.63
N PRO A 156 5.13 20.55 3.70
CA PRO A 156 4.84 20.43 2.28
C PRO A 156 5.13 19.02 1.73
N HIS A 157 4.37 18.62 0.73
CA HIS A 157 4.69 17.42 -0.02
C HIS A 157 5.87 17.69 -0.94
N TYR A 158 6.81 16.74 -1.04
CA TYR A 158 7.86 16.79 -2.05
C TYR A 158 7.71 15.65 -3.06
N SER A 159 8.08 15.93 -4.30
CA SER A 159 8.33 14.88 -5.27
C SER A 159 9.69 14.29 -4.98
N ILE A 160 9.75 12.98 -4.79
CA ILE A 160 11.02 12.28 -4.66
C ILE A 160 11.75 12.43 -6.00
N MET A 161 12.75 13.31 -6.03
CA MET A 161 13.71 13.33 -7.13
C MET A 161 14.73 12.23 -6.84
N TRP A 162 15.02 11.45 -7.85
CA TRP A 162 15.97 10.33 -7.77
C TRP A 162 17.40 10.86 -7.82
N ASP A 163 17.82 11.56 -6.78
CA ASP A 163 19.23 11.84 -6.54
C ASP A 163 19.98 10.54 -6.19
N ALA A 164 21.29 10.57 -6.21
CA ALA A 164 22.08 9.39 -5.87
C ALA A 164 21.63 8.81 -4.53
N PRO A 165 21.35 7.50 -4.43
CA PRO A 165 20.83 6.91 -3.20
C PRO A 165 21.77 7.12 -2.02
N ASN A 166 21.27 7.71 -0.95
CA ASN A 166 21.97 7.81 0.32
C ASN A 166 21.56 6.62 1.21
N ASN A 167 22.52 5.76 1.53
CA ASN A 167 22.30 4.55 2.35
C ASN A 167 22.92 4.66 3.74
N ASP A 168 23.41 5.84 4.14
CA ASP A 168 24.03 6.06 5.45
C ASP A 168 23.02 5.92 6.60
N ALA A 169 23.52 5.56 7.76
CA ALA A 169 22.69 5.39 8.96
C ALA A 169 22.01 6.69 9.41
N ASN A 170 22.61 7.85 9.10
CA ASN A 170 22.09 9.19 9.41
C ASN A 170 21.23 9.80 8.29
N ALA A 171 20.92 9.05 7.23
CA ALA A 171 20.08 9.55 6.12
C ALA A 171 18.75 10.18 6.58
N PRO A 172 18.01 9.65 7.59
CA PRO A 172 16.81 10.32 8.10
C PRO A 172 17.07 11.70 8.71
N GLU A 173 18.22 11.91 9.38
CA GLU A 173 18.60 13.23 9.88
C GLU A 173 18.89 14.21 8.72
N VAL A 174 19.52 13.74 7.64
CA VAL A 174 19.74 14.55 6.43
C VAL A 174 18.40 15.04 5.89
N THR A 175 17.41 14.15 5.78
CA THR A 175 16.05 14.50 5.36
C THR A 175 15.39 15.50 6.29
N THR A 176 15.50 15.30 7.62
CA THR A 176 14.95 16.23 8.62
C THR A 176 15.54 17.64 8.47
N ARG A 177 16.85 17.76 8.23
CA ARG A 177 17.53 19.03 8.05
C ARG A 177 17.24 19.69 6.69
N SER A 178 16.94 18.93 5.66
CA SER A 178 16.74 19.43 4.30
C SER A 178 15.55 20.38 4.16
N ILE A 179 14.55 20.29 5.06
CA ILE A 179 13.35 21.13 5.02
C ILE A 179 13.49 22.47 5.75
N ALA A 180 14.67 22.83 6.24
CA ALA A 180 14.88 23.98 7.11
C ALA A 180 14.44 25.33 6.50
N SER A 181 14.48 25.47 5.17
CA SER A 181 14.02 26.66 4.44
C SER A 181 12.55 26.64 4.01
N GLN A 182 11.88 25.49 4.12
CA GLN A 182 10.50 25.35 3.70
C GLN A 182 9.54 25.96 4.73
N LEU A 183 8.42 26.50 4.26
CA LEU A 183 7.34 26.99 5.12
C LEU A 183 6.24 25.93 5.22
N PRO A 184 5.65 25.74 6.40
CA PRO A 184 4.43 24.92 6.50
C PRO A 184 3.29 25.49 5.64
N ASP A 185 2.58 24.62 4.92
CA ASP A 185 1.45 25.00 4.06
C ASP A 185 0.24 25.53 4.85
N PHE A 186 0.15 25.16 6.14
CA PHE A 186 -0.93 25.54 7.06
C PHE A 186 -0.53 25.30 8.51
N ALA A 187 -1.31 25.85 9.44
CA ALA A 187 -1.09 25.66 10.89
C ALA A 187 -1.25 24.17 11.26
N PRO A 188 -0.31 23.59 12.04
CA PRO A 188 -0.39 22.20 12.49
C PRO A 188 -1.75 21.88 13.14
N GLY A 189 -2.29 20.72 12.83
CA GLY A 189 -3.59 20.23 13.32
C GLY A 189 -4.82 20.77 12.58
N SER A 190 -4.68 21.77 11.68
CA SER A 190 -5.86 22.41 11.07
C SER A 190 -6.51 21.61 9.93
N ARG A 191 -5.74 20.82 9.21
CA ARG A 191 -6.21 19.94 8.12
C ARG A 191 -5.22 18.83 7.81
N VAL A 192 -5.67 17.84 7.03
CA VAL A 192 -4.82 16.75 6.54
C VAL A 192 -4.25 17.10 5.17
N LYS A 193 -2.94 16.97 5.01
CA LYS A 193 -2.24 16.94 3.72
C LYS A 193 -1.06 15.97 3.83
N ARG A 194 -1.07 14.92 3.01
CA ARG A 194 -0.02 13.91 3.04
C ARG A 194 1.32 14.50 2.64
N SER A 195 2.35 14.16 3.42
CA SER A 195 3.74 14.46 3.10
C SER A 195 4.60 13.26 3.53
N PRO A 196 5.46 12.73 2.65
CA PRO A 196 6.44 11.70 3.01
C PRO A 196 7.35 12.12 4.15
N TYR A 197 7.76 13.38 4.20
CA TYR A 197 8.59 13.95 5.27
C TYR A 197 8.06 13.62 6.67
N ASN A 198 6.76 13.52 6.86
CA ASN A 198 6.20 13.21 8.18
C ASN A 198 6.76 11.89 8.74
N TYR A 199 6.81 10.86 7.93
CA TYR A 199 7.29 9.55 8.36
C TYR A 199 8.81 9.41 8.26
N ASP A 200 9.46 10.17 7.37
CA ASP A 200 10.93 10.24 7.33
C ASP A 200 11.48 10.93 8.59
N ILE A 201 10.82 11.99 9.07
CA ILE A 201 11.15 12.64 10.35
C ILE A 201 10.86 11.71 11.54
N LEU A 202 9.77 10.93 11.51
CA LEU A 202 9.51 9.92 12.55
C LEU A 202 10.58 8.84 12.60
N ALA A 203 11.19 8.46 11.48
CA ALA A 203 12.33 7.56 11.45
C ALA A 203 13.55 8.16 12.16
N ASP A 204 13.80 9.46 11.99
CA ASP A 204 14.84 10.20 12.71
C ASP A 204 14.55 10.27 14.23
N VAL A 205 13.29 10.58 14.61
CA VAL A 205 12.84 10.54 16.02
C VAL A 205 13.12 9.18 16.66
N ILE A 206 12.76 8.07 15.97
CA ILE A 206 13.06 6.73 16.47
C ILE A 206 14.57 6.55 16.69
N SER A 207 15.38 6.97 15.72
CA SER A 207 16.84 6.84 15.83
C SER A 207 17.40 7.61 17.03
N LYS A 208 16.97 8.84 17.25
CA LYS A 208 17.45 9.68 18.36
C LYS A 208 16.99 9.16 19.73
N VAL A 209 15.71 8.80 19.86
CA VAL A 209 15.15 8.34 21.13
C VAL A 209 15.72 6.98 21.55
N THR A 210 16.03 6.11 20.59
CA THR A 210 16.52 4.76 20.87
C THR A 210 18.04 4.63 20.87
N GLY A 211 18.76 5.62 20.33
CA GLY A 211 20.21 5.56 20.12
C GLY A 211 20.66 4.53 19.08
N LYS A 212 19.73 4.03 18.26
CA LYS A 212 19.98 3.06 17.19
C LYS A 212 19.41 3.55 15.88
N PRO A 213 19.98 3.20 14.73
CA PRO A 213 19.33 3.43 13.44
C PRO A 213 17.88 2.89 13.47
N PHE A 214 16.93 3.65 12.92
CA PHE A 214 15.49 3.30 13.01
C PHE A 214 15.18 1.90 12.45
N ASP A 215 15.83 1.56 11.34
CA ASP A 215 15.67 0.24 10.70
C ASP A 215 16.18 -0.91 11.58
N GLU A 216 17.28 -0.71 12.29
CA GLU A 216 17.80 -1.69 13.25
C GLU A 216 16.87 -1.83 14.46
N TYR A 217 16.33 -0.70 14.96
CA TYR A 217 15.34 -0.72 16.04
C TYR A 217 14.07 -1.47 15.59
N LEU A 218 13.50 -1.17 14.41
CA LEU A 218 12.33 -1.90 13.92
C LEU A 218 12.63 -3.39 13.71
N LYS A 219 13.78 -3.73 13.14
CA LYS A 219 14.19 -5.12 12.93
C LYS A 219 14.28 -5.90 14.23
N SER A 220 14.99 -5.34 15.21
CA SER A 220 15.26 -6.03 16.49
C SER A 220 14.05 -6.07 17.42
N THR A 221 13.11 -5.13 17.29
CA THR A 221 11.99 -4.93 18.22
C THR A 221 10.65 -5.27 17.57
N VAL A 222 10.32 -4.63 16.46
CA VAL A 222 9.01 -4.78 15.82
C VAL A 222 8.96 -6.09 15.02
N PHE A 223 9.86 -6.24 14.05
CA PHE A 223 9.79 -7.39 13.14
C PHE A 223 10.12 -8.71 13.82
N LYS A 224 11.19 -8.74 14.63
CA LYS A 224 11.51 -9.93 15.44
C LYS A 224 10.34 -10.31 16.33
N GLY A 225 9.75 -9.31 16.96
CA GLY A 225 8.63 -9.49 17.85
C GLY A 225 7.37 -10.01 17.15
N LEU A 226 7.08 -9.60 15.92
CA LEU A 226 5.96 -10.06 15.11
C LEU A 226 6.28 -11.32 14.28
N ASN A 227 7.47 -11.89 14.45
CA ASN A 227 7.98 -12.99 13.62
C ASN A 227 8.02 -12.68 12.12
N MET A 228 8.26 -11.40 11.77
CA MET A 228 8.42 -10.91 10.41
C MET A 228 9.91 -10.93 10.00
N LEU A 229 10.50 -12.12 9.96
CA LEU A 229 11.94 -12.28 9.88
C LEU A 229 12.55 -11.94 8.51
N SER A 230 11.71 -11.84 7.47
CA SER A 230 12.10 -11.44 6.12
C SER A 230 11.80 -9.95 5.82
N SER A 231 11.34 -9.22 6.85
CA SER A 231 11.01 -7.79 6.72
C SER A 231 12.16 -6.89 7.13
N SER A 232 12.33 -5.76 6.43
CA SER A 232 13.44 -4.83 6.64
C SER A 232 13.11 -3.44 6.12
N PHE A 233 13.74 -2.40 6.69
CA PHE A 233 13.82 -1.06 6.10
C PHE A 233 15.13 -0.83 5.34
N VAL A 234 15.99 -1.83 5.27
CA VAL A 234 17.15 -1.85 4.39
C VAL A 234 16.85 -2.78 3.23
N LYS A 235 17.19 -2.37 2.00
CA LYS A 235 16.98 -3.19 0.81
C LYS A 235 17.64 -4.58 0.98
N PRO A 236 16.88 -5.68 0.90
CA PRO A 236 17.45 -7.03 0.92
C PRO A 236 18.34 -7.28 -0.31
N ALA A 237 19.36 -8.14 -0.14
CA ALA A 237 20.25 -8.52 -1.25
C ALA A 237 19.47 -9.18 -2.41
N GLN A 238 18.46 -9.99 -2.07
CA GLN A 238 17.54 -10.58 -3.02
C GLN A 238 16.14 -10.00 -2.77
N THR A 239 15.56 -9.39 -3.76
CA THR A 239 14.22 -8.79 -3.72
C THR A 239 13.60 -8.82 -5.10
N ALA A 240 12.27 -8.77 -5.18
CA ALA A 240 11.59 -8.59 -6.45
C ALA A 240 12.04 -7.27 -7.11
N MET A 241 12.19 -7.29 -8.42
CA MET A 241 12.54 -6.11 -9.21
C MET A 241 11.27 -5.46 -9.76
N PRO A 242 11.24 -4.13 -9.86
CA PRO A 242 10.12 -3.42 -10.46
C PRO A 242 10.11 -3.58 -11.97
N PHE A 243 8.90 -3.56 -12.53
CA PHE A 243 8.64 -3.51 -13.95
C PHE A 243 7.86 -2.26 -14.32
N SER A 244 8.00 -1.84 -15.56
CA SER A 244 7.18 -0.79 -16.15
C SER A 244 6.61 -1.24 -17.50
N VAL A 245 5.51 -0.61 -17.91
CA VAL A 245 4.97 -0.81 -19.25
C VAL A 245 5.81 -0.01 -20.23
N SER A 246 6.55 -0.70 -21.09
CA SER A 246 7.42 -0.08 -22.11
C SER A 246 6.67 0.33 -23.37
N ASN A 247 5.53 -0.31 -23.63
CA ASN A 247 4.63 0.04 -24.73
C ASN A 247 3.18 -0.04 -24.24
N TRP A 248 2.53 1.11 -24.13
CA TRP A 248 1.17 1.26 -23.59
C TRP A 248 0.06 0.90 -24.60
N ILE A 249 0.41 0.52 -25.81
CA ILE A 249 -0.52 0.03 -26.81
C ILE A 249 -0.55 -1.49 -26.81
N SER A 250 0.61 -2.14 -26.93
CA SER A 250 0.73 -3.60 -26.84
C SER A 250 0.78 -4.14 -25.42
N TYR A 251 0.94 -3.26 -24.43
CA TYR A 251 1.17 -3.60 -23.02
C TYR A 251 2.41 -4.48 -22.79
N THR A 252 3.44 -4.21 -23.60
CA THR A 252 4.75 -4.86 -23.42
C THR A 252 5.41 -4.31 -22.14
N MET A 253 5.95 -5.21 -21.34
CA MET A 253 6.60 -4.87 -20.08
C MET A 253 8.11 -4.99 -20.19
N LYS A 254 8.83 -4.18 -19.40
CA LYS A 254 10.28 -4.29 -19.19
C LYS A 254 10.58 -4.17 -17.70
N GLN A 255 11.64 -4.84 -17.25
CA GLN A 255 12.18 -4.61 -15.91
C GLN A 255 12.88 -3.26 -15.87
N ASP A 256 12.66 -2.51 -14.80
CA ASP A 256 13.38 -1.26 -14.56
C ASP A 256 14.82 -1.56 -14.12
N THR A 257 15.75 -0.75 -14.61
CA THR A 257 17.18 -0.92 -14.29
C THR A 257 17.53 -0.36 -12.92
N LEU A 258 16.80 0.65 -12.46
CA LEU A 258 17.00 1.30 -11.17
C LEU A 258 16.04 0.71 -10.12
N TYR A 259 16.58 0.28 -9.00
CA TYR A 259 15.76 -0.12 -7.86
C TYR A 259 15.39 1.12 -7.02
N PRO A 260 14.11 1.34 -6.72
CA PRO A 260 13.61 2.59 -6.13
C PRO A 260 13.80 2.63 -4.60
N TYR A 261 15.02 2.58 -4.11
CA TYR A 261 15.32 2.63 -2.69
C TYR A 261 16.36 3.71 -2.37
N ASN A 262 16.01 4.57 -1.42
CA ASN A 262 16.88 5.55 -0.80
C ASN A 262 16.54 5.62 0.69
N ARG A 263 17.53 5.55 1.58
CA ARG A 263 17.31 5.56 3.03
C ARG A 263 16.87 6.93 3.56
N GLU A 264 17.09 8.02 2.79
CA GLU A 264 16.57 9.35 3.11
C GLU A 264 15.05 9.40 3.19
N ASN A 265 14.37 8.62 2.36
CA ASN A 265 12.91 8.44 2.39
C ASN A 265 12.51 7.04 2.90
N GLY A 266 13.41 6.44 3.67
CA GLY A 266 13.23 5.10 4.23
C GLY A 266 12.00 5.00 5.14
N GLY A 267 11.73 6.04 5.93
CA GLY A 267 10.59 6.07 6.85
C GLY A 267 9.25 6.02 6.15
N SER A 268 9.09 6.77 5.07
CA SER A 268 7.83 6.87 4.33
C SER A 268 7.65 5.78 3.27
N GLY A 269 8.74 5.20 2.74
CA GLY A 269 8.68 4.34 1.55
C GLY A 269 9.63 3.15 1.53
N GLY A 270 10.54 2.99 2.48
CA GLY A 270 11.62 2.01 2.43
C GLY A 270 11.31 0.61 2.95
N PHE A 271 10.08 0.32 3.35
CA PHE A 271 9.71 -0.97 3.93
C PHE A 271 9.72 -2.09 2.87
N HIS A 272 10.53 -3.11 3.13
CA HIS A 272 10.55 -4.37 2.39
C HIS A 272 9.93 -5.47 3.25
N THR A 273 9.10 -6.30 2.63
CA THR A 273 8.43 -7.39 3.32
C THR A 273 8.09 -8.52 2.35
N THR A 274 7.51 -9.59 2.85
CA THR A 274 7.03 -10.74 2.08
C THR A 274 5.53 -10.94 2.30
N ALA A 275 4.87 -11.67 1.40
CA ALA A 275 3.46 -12.01 1.60
C ALA A 275 3.24 -12.81 2.89
N LYS A 276 4.18 -13.68 3.24
CA LYS A 276 4.14 -14.47 4.48
C LYS A 276 4.22 -13.60 5.72
N ASP A 277 5.15 -12.63 5.76
CA ASP A 277 5.29 -11.71 6.90
C ASP A 277 4.07 -10.79 7.01
N MET A 278 3.53 -10.31 5.88
CA MET A 278 2.31 -9.51 5.86
C MET A 278 1.09 -10.26 6.42
N ALA A 279 0.93 -11.53 6.05
CA ALA A 279 -0.12 -12.38 6.61
C ALA A 279 0.00 -12.52 8.14
N GLY A 280 1.21 -12.75 8.64
CA GLY A 280 1.50 -12.82 10.07
C GLY A 280 1.19 -11.51 10.80
N TRP A 281 1.58 -10.38 10.22
CA TRP A 281 1.28 -9.06 10.79
C TRP A 281 -0.23 -8.78 10.85
N MET A 282 -0.95 -8.99 9.75
CA MET A 282 -2.40 -8.82 9.71
C MET A 282 -3.09 -9.72 10.74
N TYR A 283 -2.65 -10.97 10.88
CA TYR A 283 -3.17 -11.89 11.89
C TYR A 283 -3.01 -11.32 13.31
N ASN A 284 -1.84 -10.80 13.65
CA ASN A 284 -1.60 -10.18 14.94
C ASN A 284 -2.47 -8.94 15.15
N MET A 285 -2.59 -8.07 14.12
CA MET A 285 -3.43 -6.87 14.16
C MET A 285 -4.91 -7.18 14.40
N LEU A 286 -5.42 -8.30 13.87
CA LEU A 286 -6.83 -8.66 13.94
C LEU A 286 -7.18 -9.50 15.17
N ASN A 287 -6.19 -10.15 15.80
CA ASN A 287 -6.40 -11.08 16.90
C ASN A 287 -5.82 -10.63 18.25
N TYR A 288 -5.35 -9.39 18.37
CA TYR A 288 -4.71 -8.86 19.59
C TYR A 288 -5.60 -8.92 20.85
N ASN A 289 -6.93 -8.92 20.70
CA ASN A 289 -7.88 -9.01 21.80
C ASN A 289 -8.26 -10.45 22.21
N THR A 290 -7.87 -11.46 21.44
CA THR A 290 -8.31 -12.85 21.65
C THR A 290 -7.33 -13.70 22.46
N GLY A 291 -6.16 -13.18 22.76
CA GLY A 291 -5.05 -13.96 23.36
C GLY A 291 -4.33 -14.89 22.38
N ASN A 292 -4.74 -14.91 21.11
CA ASN A 292 -4.15 -15.70 20.02
C ASN A 292 -3.11 -14.91 19.22
N TYR A 293 -2.47 -13.91 19.81
CA TYR A 293 -1.46 -13.06 19.17
C TYR A 293 -0.10 -13.23 19.85
N LEU A 294 0.95 -12.81 19.20
CA LEU A 294 2.32 -12.97 19.72
C LEU A 294 2.62 -12.16 20.99
N GLY A 295 1.68 -11.31 21.43
CA GLY A 295 1.71 -10.63 22.73
C GLY A 295 2.81 -9.60 22.96
N ILE A 296 3.48 -9.18 21.87
CA ILE A 296 4.72 -8.39 21.92
C ILE A 296 4.47 -6.92 22.21
N PHE A 297 3.28 -6.44 21.84
CA PHE A 297 2.88 -5.07 22.09
C PHE A 297 1.71 -5.05 23.08
N HIS A 298 1.73 -4.04 23.92
CA HIS A 298 0.58 -3.78 24.79
C HIS A 298 -0.67 -3.58 23.94
N LYS A 299 -1.84 -4.09 24.38
CA LYS A 299 -3.12 -3.93 23.66
C LYS A 299 -3.41 -2.47 23.27
N ASN A 300 -2.92 -1.53 24.08
CA ASN A 300 -3.08 -0.11 23.84
C ASN A 300 -2.46 0.35 22.51
N VAL A 301 -1.35 -0.24 22.06
CA VAL A 301 -0.73 0.05 20.75
C VAL A 301 -1.71 -0.25 19.63
N TYR A 302 -2.32 -1.43 19.65
CA TYR A 302 -3.31 -1.83 18.62
C TYR A 302 -4.58 -0.98 18.67
N ASN A 303 -5.09 -0.69 19.88
CA ASN A 303 -6.27 0.16 20.06
C ASN A 303 -6.04 1.56 19.50
N GLN A 304 -4.86 2.15 19.76
CA GLN A 304 -4.52 3.47 19.25
C GLN A 304 -4.35 3.45 17.72
N MET A 305 -3.68 2.43 17.15
CA MET A 305 -3.52 2.30 15.71
C MET A 305 -4.85 2.23 14.96
N LEU A 306 -5.84 1.51 15.54
CA LEU A 306 -7.15 1.31 14.95
C LEU A 306 -8.19 2.35 15.42
N SER A 307 -7.76 3.43 16.08
CA SER A 307 -8.65 4.52 16.46
C SER A 307 -8.66 5.65 15.44
N THR A 308 -9.80 6.32 15.31
CA THR A 308 -9.91 7.54 14.51
C THR A 308 -9.17 8.68 15.18
N GLN A 309 -8.19 9.28 14.50
CA GLN A 309 -7.41 10.41 15.01
C GLN A 309 -7.87 11.75 14.43
N TYR A 310 -8.24 11.77 13.14
CA TYR A 310 -8.70 12.98 12.45
C TYR A 310 -9.78 12.62 11.42
N LYS A 311 -10.94 13.30 11.50
CA LYS A 311 -12.01 13.13 10.50
C LYS A 311 -11.71 13.96 9.26
N THR A 312 -11.72 13.34 8.09
CA THR A 312 -11.49 14.00 6.80
C THR A 312 -12.78 14.21 6.02
N GLY A 313 -13.86 13.54 6.41
CA GLY A 313 -15.18 13.66 5.80
C GLY A 313 -16.25 12.92 6.60
N LYS A 314 -17.45 12.83 6.04
CA LYS A 314 -18.59 12.15 6.70
C LYS A 314 -18.29 10.67 7.00
N HIS A 315 -17.61 10.00 6.07
CA HIS A 315 -17.32 8.57 6.10
C HIS A 315 -15.83 8.26 5.97
N SER A 316 -14.96 9.24 6.22
CA SER A 316 -13.52 9.10 6.09
C SER A 316 -12.77 9.75 7.24
N ALA A 317 -11.66 9.13 7.62
CA ALA A 317 -10.80 9.59 8.70
C ALA A 317 -9.36 9.12 8.48
N ILE A 318 -8.44 9.67 9.29
CA ILE A 318 -7.06 9.20 9.41
C ILE A 318 -6.87 8.58 10.78
N GLY A 319 -6.21 7.42 10.81
CA GLY A 319 -5.64 6.80 11.99
C GLY A 319 -4.12 6.98 12.02
N PHE A 320 -3.43 6.29 12.92
CA PHE A 320 -1.97 6.28 12.94
C PHE A 320 -1.44 5.30 11.86
N GLY A 321 -1.02 5.88 10.73
CA GLY A 321 -0.55 5.15 9.55
C GLY A 321 -1.66 4.60 8.64
N TRP A 322 -2.94 4.83 8.95
CA TRP A 322 -4.07 4.25 8.23
C TRP A 322 -5.01 5.31 7.68
N ASP A 323 -5.54 5.04 6.48
CA ASP A 323 -6.78 5.63 6.01
C ASP A 323 -7.95 4.80 6.55
N ILE A 324 -8.97 5.47 7.07
CA ILE A 324 -10.16 4.83 7.61
C ILE A 324 -11.35 5.25 6.78
N ILE A 325 -12.05 4.27 6.22
CA ILE A 325 -13.32 4.48 5.51
C ILE A 325 -14.41 3.74 6.27
N GLU A 326 -15.56 4.38 6.45
CA GLU A 326 -16.73 3.78 7.07
C GLU A 326 -17.83 3.62 6.04
N GLU A 327 -18.23 2.37 5.79
CA GLU A 327 -19.31 2.02 4.87
C GLU A 327 -20.26 1.03 5.54
N ASN A 328 -21.56 1.32 5.51
CA ASN A 328 -22.60 0.46 6.09
C ASN A 328 -22.33 0.04 7.56
N GLY A 329 -21.74 0.95 8.34
CA GLY A 329 -21.39 0.69 9.74
C GLY A 329 -20.09 -0.10 9.96
N GLU A 330 -19.41 -0.51 8.88
CA GLU A 330 -18.12 -1.20 8.92
C GLU A 330 -16.96 -0.24 8.69
N LYS A 331 -15.90 -0.37 9.48
CA LYS A 331 -14.66 0.38 9.30
C LYS A 331 -13.63 -0.44 8.54
N PHE A 332 -13.15 0.15 7.45
CA PHE A 332 -12.07 -0.36 6.63
C PHE A 332 -10.81 0.46 6.91
N TYR A 333 -9.76 -0.19 7.36
CA TYR A 333 -8.44 0.38 7.55
C TYR A 333 -7.62 0.04 6.33
N ILE A 334 -7.24 1.06 5.58
CA ILE A 334 -6.68 0.91 4.25
C ILE A 334 -5.32 1.58 4.19
N LYS A 335 -4.37 0.95 3.53
CA LYS A 335 -3.12 1.58 3.12
C LYS A 335 -2.72 1.07 1.75
N GLY A 336 -2.45 2.02 0.84
CA GLY A 336 -1.99 1.72 -0.51
C GLY A 336 -0.71 2.45 -0.84
N SER A 337 0.01 1.93 -1.82
CA SER A 337 1.22 2.54 -2.37
C SER A 337 1.37 2.18 -3.83
N GLN A 338 1.61 3.18 -4.67
CA GLN A 338 2.21 3.01 -5.99
C GLN A 338 3.55 3.74 -5.96
N TYR A 339 4.63 3.00 -5.82
CA TYR A 339 5.94 3.57 -5.61
C TYR A 339 7.01 2.73 -6.31
N GLY A 340 7.82 3.40 -7.13
CA GLY A 340 9.00 2.82 -7.73
C GLY A 340 8.75 1.54 -8.54
N GLY A 341 7.66 1.46 -9.31
CA GLY A 341 7.31 0.28 -10.09
C GLY A 341 6.64 -0.84 -9.31
N PHE A 342 6.31 -0.62 -8.03
CA PHE A 342 5.48 -1.53 -7.24
C PHE A 342 4.10 -0.92 -6.97
N SER A 343 3.07 -1.77 -6.96
CA SER A 343 1.73 -1.42 -6.52
C SER A 343 1.33 -2.33 -5.37
N ASN A 344 0.96 -1.72 -4.24
CA ASN A 344 0.64 -2.41 -3.01
C ASN A 344 -0.68 -1.90 -2.45
N GLN A 345 -1.47 -2.79 -1.87
CA GLN A 345 -2.67 -2.43 -1.13
C GLN A 345 -2.89 -3.41 0.02
N ILE A 346 -3.23 -2.85 1.18
CA ILE A 346 -3.68 -3.62 2.34
C ILE A 346 -5.02 -3.08 2.82
N ILE A 347 -5.89 -3.98 3.26
CA ILE A 347 -7.17 -3.69 3.88
C ILE A 347 -7.35 -4.55 5.13
N LEU A 348 -7.81 -3.93 6.23
CA LEU A 348 -8.23 -4.63 7.44
C LEU A 348 -9.68 -4.29 7.75
N ILE A 349 -10.47 -5.29 8.15
CA ILE A 349 -11.84 -5.18 8.67
C ILE A 349 -11.87 -5.85 10.05
N PRO A 350 -11.48 -5.13 11.13
CA PRO A 350 -11.30 -5.74 12.45
C PRO A 350 -12.55 -6.37 13.02
N SER A 351 -13.74 -5.79 12.77
CA SER A 351 -15.04 -6.33 13.21
C SER A 351 -15.31 -7.74 12.68
N LYS A 352 -14.76 -8.06 11.48
CA LYS A 352 -14.89 -9.38 10.81
C LYS A 352 -13.62 -10.21 10.90
N LYS A 353 -12.58 -9.70 11.53
CA LYS A 353 -11.24 -10.31 11.56
C LYS A 353 -10.73 -10.70 10.14
N ILE A 354 -10.97 -9.82 9.19
CA ILE A 354 -10.52 -9.98 7.80
C ILE A 354 -9.36 -9.02 7.52
N GLY A 355 -8.30 -9.56 6.92
CA GLY A 355 -7.17 -8.80 6.39
C GLY A 355 -6.79 -9.33 5.03
N VAL A 356 -6.51 -8.44 4.09
CA VAL A 356 -6.03 -8.79 2.74
C VAL A 356 -4.93 -7.82 2.35
N ALA A 357 -3.82 -8.35 1.83
CA ALA A 357 -2.77 -7.56 1.20
C ALA A 357 -2.46 -8.12 -0.19
N VAL A 358 -2.41 -7.24 -1.17
CA VAL A 358 -2.05 -7.55 -2.56
C VAL A 358 -0.88 -6.68 -2.97
N THR A 359 0.11 -7.31 -3.60
CA THR A 359 1.28 -6.64 -4.18
C THR A 359 1.49 -7.10 -5.60
N SER A 360 1.85 -6.18 -6.49
CA SER A 360 2.41 -6.47 -7.80
C SER A 360 3.73 -5.72 -8.00
N ASN A 361 4.64 -6.30 -8.75
CA ASN A 361 5.91 -5.66 -9.11
C ASN A 361 5.82 -4.84 -10.41
N ILE A 362 4.66 -4.26 -10.63
CA ILE A 362 4.43 -3.26 -11.69
C ILE A 362 3.55 -2.14 -11.14
N ALA A 363 3.86 -0.91 -11.53
CA ALA A 363 2.96 0.23 -11.40
C ALA A 363 2.34 0.52 -12.77
N GLY A 364 1.02 0.63 -12.83
CA GLY A 364 0.30 0.86 -14.09
C GLY A 364 -1.20 0.70 -13.95
N ASP A 365 -1.84 0.22 -15.00
CA ASP A 365 -3.30 0.10 -15.08
C ASP A 365 -3.90 -0.98 -14.16
N PHE A 366 -3.09 -1.94 -13.71
CA PHE A 366 -3.54 -2.88 -12.69
C PHE A 366 -3.61 -2.20 -11.32
N ASN A 367 -4.81 -2.10 -10.77
CA ASN A 367 -5.04 -1.50 -9.47
C ASN A 367 -5.26 -2.58 -8.40
N PRO A 368 -4.26 -2.86 -7.54
CA PRO A 368 -4.39 -3.85 -6.47
C PRO A 368 -5.46 -3.48 -5.45
N ALA A 369 -5.88 -2.21 -5.34
CA ALA A 369 -6.93 -1.80 -4.40
C ALA A 369 -8.27 -2.46 -4.73
N ASN A 370 -8.66 -2.54 -6.01
CA ASN A 370 -9.89 -3.20 -6.43
C ASN A 370 -9.84 -4.70 -6.11
N LEU A 371 -8.72 -5.36 -6.42
CA LEU A 371 -8.55 -6.78 -6.11
C LEU A 371 -8.56 -7.06 -4.61
N THR A 372 -7.84 -6.24 -3.83
CA THR A 372 -7.79 -6.35 -2.36
C THR A 372 -9.19 -6.23 -1.76
N ARG A 373 -9.98 -5.25 -2.23
CA ARG A 373 -11.38 -5.06 -1.82
C ARG A 373 -12.25 -6.25 -2.22
N THR A 374 -12.14 -6.74 -3.47
CA THR A 374 -12.90 -7.89 -3.96
C THR A 374 -12.64 -9.12 -3.09
N ILE A 375 -11.37 -9.42 -2.78
CA ILE A 375 -11.00 -10.53 -1.91
C ILE A 375 -11.55 -10.33 -0.48
N ALA A 376 -11.45 -9.12 0.08
CA ALA A 376 -11.97 -8.83 1.42
C ALA A 376 -13.50 -8.98 1.51
N MET A 377 -14.23 -8.56 0.48
CA MET A 377 -15.68 -8.74 0.40
C MET A 377 -16.07 -10.20 0.20
N TRP A 378 -15.31 -10.95 -0.61
CA TRP A 378 -15.50 -12.40 -0.75
C TRP A 378 -15.29 -13.14 0.58
N LEU A 379 -14.25 -12.81 1.33
CA LEU A 379 -14.02 -13.35 2.68
C LEU A 379 -15.16 -12.99 3.65
N SER A 380 -15.85 -11.86 3.40
CA SER A 380 -17.03 -11.40 4.15
C SER A 380 -18.33 -12.10 3.74
N GLY A 381 -18.31 -13.02 2.75
CA GLY A 381 -19.47 -13.78 2.29
C GLY A 381 -20.04 -13.37 0.93
N SER A 382 -19.41 -12.41 0.24
CA SER A 382 -19.76 -12.06 -1.15
C SER A 382 -19.18 -13.07 -2.14
N TYR A 383 -19.52 -12.92 -3.43
CA TYR A 383 -18.90 -13.69 -4.49
C TYR A 383 -17.50 -13.18 -4.82
N LEU A 384 -16.59 -14.08 -5.19
CA LEU A 384 -15.31 -13.71 -5.78
C LEU A 384 -15.55 -13.39 -7.26
N ILE A 385 -15.38 -12.14 -7.63
CA ILE A 385 -15.68 -11.65 -8.99
C ILE A 385 -14.37 -11.33 -9.71
N GLU A 386 -14.23 -11.85 -10.93
CA GLU A 386 -13.12 -11.50 -11.81
C GLU A 386 -13.25 -10.02 -12.23
N PRO A 387 -12.15 -9.23 -12.20
CA PRO A 387 -12.19 -7.86 -12.69
C PRO A 387 -12.39 -7.86 -14.20
N LYS A 388 -13.27 -6.99 -14.70
CA LYS A 388 -13.42 -6.79 -16.13
C LYS A 388 -12.16 -6.18 -16.74
N ILE A 389 -11.84 -6.59 -17.95
CA ILE A 389 -10.71 -6.05 -18.71
C ILE A 389 -11.13 -4.70 -19.31
N PRO A 390 -10.40 -3.60 -19.06
CA PRO A 390 -10.69 -2.35 -19.75
C PRO A 390 -10.61 -2.54 -21.27
N VAL A 391 -11.68 -2.22 -21.98
CA VAL A 391 -11.73 -2.45 -23.44
C VAL A 391 -10.61 -1.73 -24.20
N GLY A 392 -10.13 -0.60 -23.65
CA GLY A 392 -9.00 0.14 -24.19
C GLY A 392 -7.71 -0.69 -24.29
N MET A 393 -7.52 -1.68 -23.40
CA MET A 393 -6.38 -2.61 -23.48
C MET A 393 -6.49 -3.53 -24.70
N ALA A 394 -7.65 -4.11 -24.93
CA ALA A 394 -7.89 -4.99 -26.08
C ALA A 394 -7.75 -4.21 -27.40
N MET A 395 -8.32 -3.00 -27.46
CA MET A 395 -8.21 -2.10 -28.60
C MET A 395 -6.76 -1.71 -28.88
N GLY A 396 -5.98 -1.42 -27.84
CA GLY A 396 -4.55 -1.11 -27.98
C GLY A 396 -3.76 -2.28 -28.57
N LYS A 397 -3.95 -3.49 -28.05
CA LYS A 397 -3.31 -4.71 -28.59
C LYS A 397 -3.67 -4.94 -30.07
N GLU A 398 -4.93 -4.72 -30.44
CA GLU A 398 -5.39 -4.86 -31.82
C GLU A 398 -4.77 -3.79 -32.73
N PHE A 399 -4.74 -2.53 -32.26
CA PHE A 399 -4.08 -1.44 -32.99
C PHE A 399 -2.57 -1.70 -33.18
N ALA A 400 -1.89 -2.19 -32.14
CA ALA A 400 -0.48 -2.57 -32.23
C ALA A 400 -0.23 -3.68 -33.27
N ARG A 401 -1.18 -4.63 -33.40
CA ARG A 401 -1.10 -5.77 -34.33
C ARG A 401 -1.35 -5.36 -35.79
N THR A 402 -2.32 -4.45 -36.03
CA THR A 402 -2.78 -4.12 -37.40
C THR A 402 -2.22 -2.80 -37.94
N GLY A 403 -1.80 -1.88 -37.07
CA GLY A 403 -1.47 -0.51 -37.41
C GLY A 403 -2.68 0.35 -37.83
N ASN A 404 -3.90 -0.22 -37.80
CA ASN A 404 -5.11 0.43 -38.28
C ASN A 404 -6.11 0.67 -37.12
N ILE A 405 -6.36 1.94 -36.78
CA ILE A 405 -7.26 2.30 -35.70
C ILE A 405 -8.72 1.86 -35.95
N GLN A 406 -9.14 1.70 -37.19
CA GLN A 406 -10.48 1.25 -37.52
C GLN A 406 -10.73 -0.21 -37.08
N ASP A 407 -9.69 -1.04 -37.06
CA ASP A 407 -9.80 -2.41 -36.60
C ASP A 407 -9.98 -2.45 -35.08
N ALA A 408 -9.33 -1.55 -34.33
CA ALA A 408 -9.59 -1.36 -32.91
C ALA A 408 -11.06 -0.92 -32.63
N PHE A 409 -11.63 -0.05 -33.46
CA PHE A 409 -13.04 0.38 -33.33
C PHE A 409 -14.03 -0.75 -33.67
N LYS A 410 -13.74 -1.57 -34.68
CA LYS A 410 -14.51 -2.79 -34.97
C LYS A 410 -14.45 -3.77 -33.80
N LEU A 411 -13.25 -3.98 -33.25
CA LEU A 411 -13.07 -4.87 -32.10
C LEU A 411 -13.89 -4.38 -30.89
N TYR A 412 -13.86 -3.07 -30.58
CA TYR A 412 -14.71 -2.51 -29.53
C TYR A 412 -16.18 -2.90 -29.71
N THR A 413 -16.70 -2.74 -30.93
CA THR A 413 -18.11 -3.06 -31.22
C THR A 413 -18.40 -4.53 -30.97
N VAL A 414 -17.52 -5.43 -31.42
CA VAL A 414 -17.65 -6.88 -31.19
C VAL A 414 -17.65 -7.21 -29.70
N LEU A 415 -16.68 -6.67 -28.93
CA LEU A 415 -16.53 -6.96 -27.50
C LEU A 415 -17.72 -6.42 -26.68
N LYS A 416 -18.19 -5.21 -27.00
CA LYS A 416 -19.33 -4.57 -26.35
C LYS A 416 -20.60 -5.41 -26.42
N TYR A 417 -20.88 -6.03 -27.56
CA TYR A 417 -22.11 -6.81 -27.74
C TYR A 417 -21.95 -8.30 -27.38
N ASN A 418 -20.79 -8.88 -27.66
CA ASN A 418 -20.61 -10.34 -27.51
C ASN A 418 -19.98 -10.74 -26.17
N GLN A 419 -19.23 -9.84 -25.51
CA GLN A 419 -18.50 -10.15 -24.29
C GLN A 419 -18.60 -9.08 -23.18
N PRO A 420 -19.80 -8.49 -22.92
CA PRO A 420 -19.96 -7.42 -21.93
C PRO A 420 -19.69 -7.87 -20.49
N GLN A 421 -19.65 -9.17 -20.24
CA GLN A 421 -19.33 -9.73 -18.93
C GLN A 421 -17.80 -9.73 -18.68
N LYS A 422 -17.01 -9.96 -19.72
CA LYS A 422 -15.54 -10.02 -19.65
C LYS A 422 -14.89 -8.64 -19.74
N TYR A 423 -15.44 -7.74 -20.54
CA TYR A 423 -14.86 -6.42 -20.80
C TYR A 423 -15.64 -5.30 -20.12
N ASP A 424 -14.88 -4.36 -19.56
CA ASP A 424 -15.43 -3.06 -19.18
C ASP A 424 -15.44 -2.18 -20.42
N VAL A 425 -16.64 -1.78 -20.84
CA VAL A 425 -16.86 -1.07 -22.11
C VAL A 425 -17.39 0.34 -21.90
N ASP A 426 -17.39 0.84 -20.66
CA ASP A 426 -17.89 2.19 -20.35
C ASP A 426 -17.04 3.31 -20.97
N ALA A 427 -17.47 4.55 -20.76
CA ALA A 427 -16.79 5.72 -21.33
C ALA A 427 -15.36 5.86 -20.81
N ALA A 428 -15.10 5.52 -19.53
CA ALA A 428 -13.78 5.63 -18.94
C ALA A 428 -12.83 4.58 -19.52
N ALA A 429 -13.25 3.32 -19.58
CA ALA A 429 -12.49 2.22 -20.16
C ALA A 429 -12.20 2.42 -21.66
N LEU A 430 -13.15 2.99 -22.40
CA LEU A 430 -12.94 3.32 -23.82
C LEU A 430 -12.01 4.51 -24.00
N SER A 431 -12.16 5.57 -23.20
CA SER A 431 -11.28 6.75 -23.24
C SER A 431 -9.82 6.42 -22.96
N GLN A 432 -9.56 5.37 -22.15
CA GLN A 432 -8.19 4.94 -21.80
C GLN A 432 -7.33 4.65 -23.04
N PHE A 433 -7.90 4.07 -24.09
CA PHE A 433 -7.17 3.84 -25.34
C PHE A 433 -6.70 5.17 -25.96
N GLY A 434 -7.58 6.16 -26.06
CA GLY A 434 -7.25 7.48 -26.60
C GLY A 434 -6.25 8.25 -25.71
N THR A 435 -6.42 8.21 -24.40
CA THR A 435 -5.49 8.88 -23.47
C THR A 435 -4.11 8.22 -23.43
N ASN A 436 -4.02 6.89 -23.58
CA ASN A 436 -2.74 6.20 -23.75
C ASN A 436 -2.03 6.60 -25.05
N LEU A 437 -2.75 6.70 -26.16
CA LEU A 437 -2.19 7.22 -27.41
C LEU A 437 -1.67 8.64 -27.23
N LEU A 438 -2.39 9.48 -26.50
CA LEU A 438 -2.05 10.89 -26.28
C LEU A 438 -0.81 11.06 -25.39
N HIS A 439 -0.84 10.49 -24.19
CA HIS A 439 0.13 10.77 -23.12
C HIS A 439 1.32 9.84 -23.12
N ARG A 440 1.12 8.58 -23.55
CA ARG A 440 2.15 7.54 -23.44
C ARG A 440 2.86 7.26 -24.75
N VAL A 441 2.16 7.44 -25.87
CA VAL A 441 2.67 7.16 -27.21
C VAL A 441 2.97 8.43 -27.99
N ASN A 442 2.34 9.55 -27.61
CA ASN A 442 2.39 10.85 -28.31
C ASN A 442 1.83 10.79 -29.75
N ASP A 443 0.92 9.85 -30.03
CA ASP A 443 0.19 9.76 -31.29
C ASP A 443 -1.11 10.60 -31.22
N LYS A 444 -0.93 11.91 -31.39
CA LYS A 444 -2.04 12.88 -31.25
C LYS A 444 -3.17 12.66 -32.27
N GLN A 445 -2.82 12.22 -33.49
CA GLN A 445 -3.79 12.02 -34.56
C GLN A 445 -4.74 10.86 -34.25
N ASN A 446 -4.21 9.70 -33.91
CA ASN A 446 -5.01 8.53 -33.55
C ASN A 446 -5.68 8.69 -32.18
N ALA A 447 -5.03 9.42 -31.23
CA ALA A 447 -5.66 9.79 -29.96
C ALA A 447 -6.96 10.57 -30.17
N LEU A 448 -6.94 11.62 -31.00
CA LEU A 448 -8.16 12.39 -31.30
C LEU A 448 -9.26 11.53 -31.94
N LYS A 449 -8.90 10.65 -32.91
CA LYS A 449 -9.86 9.73 -33.52
C LYS A 449 -10.50 8.79 -32.46
N ALA A 450 -9.69 8.26 -31.53
CA ALA A 450 -10.18 7.39 -30.47
C ALA A 450 -11.09 8.13 -29.48
N LEU A 451 -10.72 9.36 -29.09
CA LEU A 451 -11.53 10.18 -28.16
C LEU A 451 -12.82 10.66 -28.81
N GLN A 452 -12.79 11.01 -30.11
CA GLN A 452 -14.00 11.30 -30.89
C GLN A 452 -14.91 10.08 -31.01
N PHE A 453 -14.34 8.90 -31.25
CA PHE A 453 -15.08 7.65 -31.24
C PHE A 453 -15.73 7.39 -29.87
N CYS A 454 -15.03 7.66 -28.78
CA CYS A 454 -15.58 7.53 -27.42
C CYS A 454 -16.81 8.44 -27.23
N VAL A 455 -16.71 9.71 -27.61
CA VAL A 455 -17.86 10.66 -27.53
C VAL A 455 -19.03 10.20 -28.40
N ALA A 456 -18.76 9.64 -29.58
CA ALA A 456 -19.81 9.09 -30.45
C ALA A 456 -20.53 7.89 -29.80
N GLN A 457 -19.81 7.06 -29.04
CA GLN A 457 -20.40 5.94 -28.30
C GLN A 457 -21.12 6.37 -27.03
N TYR A 458 -20.65 7.46 -26.38
CA TYR A 458 -21.14 7.96 -25.08
C TYR A 458 -21.44 9.47 -25.13
N PRO A 459 -22.43 9.92 -25.94
CA PRO A 459 -22.71 11.34 -26.13
C PRO A 459 -23.30 12.03 -24.89
N LYS A 460 -23.65 11.28 -23.84
CA LYS A 460 -24.13 11.77 -22.55
C LYS A 460 -23.09 11.68 -21.43
N SER A 461 -21.86 11.28 -21.72
CA SER A 461 -20.77 11.20 -20.73
C SER A 461 -20.00 12.51 -20.66
N ALA A 462 -19.99 13.15 -19.50
CA ALA A 462 -19.16 14.32 -19.25
C ALA A 462 -17.67 13.94 -19.36
N TYR A 463 -17.28 12.77 -18.85
CA TYR A 463 -15.91 12.29 -18.89
C TYR A 463 -15.38 12.11 -20.31
N ALA A 464 -16.18 11.56 -21.22
CA ALA A 464 -15.79 11.42 -22.63
C ALA A 464 -15.49 12.77 -23.30
N TYR A 465 -16.30 13.80 -23.00
CA TYR A 465 -16.02 15.14 -23.52
C TYR A 465 -14.83 15.82 -22.86
N LEU A 466 -14.54 15.55 -21.58
CA LEU A 466 -13.38 16.08 -20.90
C LEU A 466 -12.07 15.48 -21.48
N THR A 467 -12.02 14.18 -21.69
CA THR A 467 -10.86 13.53 -22.32
C THR A 467 -10.69 13.98 -23.78
N LEU A 468 -11.77 14.21 -24.52
CA LEU A 468 -11.69 14.78 -25.86
C LEU A 468 -11.20 16.25 -25.84
N ALA A 469 -11.64 17.07 -24.87
CA ALA A 469 -11.13 18.42 -24.69
C ALA A 469 -9.62 18.43 -24.44
N GLU A 470 -9.13 17.51 -23.63
CA GLU A 470 -7.69 17.33 -23.41
C GLU A 470 -6.96 16.96 -24.69
N GLY A 471 -7.50 16.07 -25.50
CA GLY A 471 -6.96 15.74 -26.85
C GLY A 471 -6.82 17.00 -27.71
N TYR A 472 -7.81 17.89 -27.69
CA TYR A 472 -7.73 19.16 -28.42
C TYR A 472 -6.73 20.16 -27.81
N VAL A 473 -6.55 20.18 -26.47
CA VAL A 473 -5.47 20.96 -25.83
C VAL A 473 -4.10 20.53 -26.38
N PHE A 474 -3.83 19.24 -26.44
CA PHE A 474 -2.58 18.71 -26.98
C PHE A 474 -2.41 18.94 -28.50
N ALA A 475 -3.52 19.04 -29.22
CA ALA A 475 -3.52 19.43 -30.64
C ALA A 475 -3.44 20.97 -30.85
N LYS A 476 -3.42 21.76 -29.75
CA LYS A 476 -3.44 23.24 -29.76
C LYS A 476 -4.68 23.83 -30.44
N ASP A 477 -5.81 23.15 -30.38
CA ASP A 477 -7.07 23.56 -30.97
C ASP A 477 -7.99 24.17 -29.89
N ALA A 478 -7.78 25.46 -29.59
CA ALA A 478 -8.56 26.20 -28.57
C ALA A 478 -10.06 26.20 -28.86
N LYS A 479 -10.47 26.30 -30.15
CA LYS A 479 -11.88 26.33 -30.55
C LYS A 479 -12.60 25.03 -30.16
N ASN A 480 -12.08 23.91 -30.57
CA ASN A 480 -12.68 22.60 -30.27
C ASN A 480 -12.54 22.23 -28.81
N THR A 481 -11.44 22.66 -28.12
CA THR A 481 -11.29 22.54 -26.66
C THR A 481 -12.48 23.21 -25.95
N ARG A 482 -12.79 24.47 -26.28
CA ARG A 482 -13.91 25.21 -25.68
C ARG A 482 -15.25 24.51 -25.94
N ILE A 483 -15.50 24.06 -27.17
CA ILE A 483 -16.74 23.34 -27.51
C ILE A 483 -16.92 22.08 -26.67
N ALA A 484 -15.87 21.29 -26.51
CA ALA A 484 -15.91 20.05 -25.73
C ALA A 484 -16.12 20.34 -24.23
N ILE A 485 -15.43 21.34 -23.66
CA ILE A 485 -15.62 21.79 -22.27
C ILE A 485 -17.07 22.22 -22.04
N ASP A 486 -17.66 23.04 -22.95
CA ASP A 486 -19.03 23.54 -22.81
C ASP A 486 -20.07 22.41 -22.90
N LYS A 487 -19.80 21.37 -23.66
CA LYS A 487 -20.61 20.14 -23.65
C LYS A 487 -20.49 19.39 -22.32
N ALA A 488 -19.27 19.17 -21.82
CA ALA A 488 -19.05 18.50 -20.55
C ALA A 488 -19.72 19.23 -19.37
N LYS A 489 -19.67 20.57 -19.34
CA LYS A 489 -20.31 21.38 -18.30
C LYS A 489 -21.83 21.12 -18.17
N LYS A 490 -22.51 20.87 -19.28
CA LYS A 490 -23.98 20.66 -19.35
C LYS A 490 -24.40 19.25 -18.95
N LEU A 491 -23.46 18.29 -18.84
CA LEU A 491 -23.72 16.88 -18.52
C LEU A 491 -23.53 16.61 -17.04
N PRO A 492 -24.21 15.60 -16.45
CA PRO A 492 -23.94 15.18 -15.08
C PRO A 492 -22.50 14.67 -14.94
N ASP A 493 -21.98 14.69 -13.70
CA ASP A 493 -20.68 14.07 -13.39
C ASP A 493 -20.85 12.56 -13.34
N ASP A 494 -20.26 11.86 -14.28
CA ASP A 494 -20.25 10.41 -14.42
C ASP A 494 -18.93 9.75 -13.99
N SER A 495 -17.98 10.56 -13.51
CA SER A 495 -16.64 10.09 -13.13
C SER A 495 -16.22 10.44 -11.70
N GLY A 496 -16.92 11.37 -11.05
CA GLY A 496 -16.49 12.01 -9.79
C GLY A 496 -15.28 12.95 -9.94
N LEU A 497 -14.78 13.13 -11.16
CA LEU A 497 -13.59 13.94 -11.48
C LEU A 497 -13.89 15.23 -12.23
N LYS A 498 -15.15 15.46 -12.60
CA LYS A 498 -15.56 16.55 -13.49
C LYS A 498 -15.05 17.91 -13.04
N ALA A 499 -15.19 18.26 -11.77
CA ALA A 499 -14.82 19.59 -11.27
C ALA A 499 -13.30 19.84 -11.37
N SER A 500 -12.47 18.89 -10.93
CA SER A 500 -11.01 18.99 -10.98
C SER A 500 -10.50 19.00 -12.42
N TYR A 501 -11.08 18.16 -13.26
CA TYR A 501 -10.67 18.06 -14.67
C TYR A 501 -11.07 19.32 -15.46
N LEU A 502 -12.25 19.90 -15.20
CA LEU A 502 -12.65 21.18 -15.79
C LEU A 502 -11.69 22.31 -15.42
N ASN A 503 -11.28 22.41 -14.15
CA ASN A 503 -10.31 23.43 -13.73
C ASN A 503 -8.98 23.28 -14.48
N TYR A 504 -8.47 22.08 -14.59
CA TYR A 504 -7.26 21.79 -15.37
C TYR A 504 -7.40 22.23 -16.83
N LEU A 505 -8.51 21.87 -17.50
CA LEU A 505 -8.75 22.18 -18.91
C LEU A 505 -8.98 23.67 -19.16
N LEU A 506 -9.65 24.38 -18.26
CA LEU A 506 -9.88 25.82 -18.38
C LEU A 506 -8.56 26.59 -18.29
N ASN A 507 -7.69 26.26 -17.34
CA ASN A 507 -6.37 26.87 -17.23
C ASN A 507 -5.53 26.65 -18.51
N ASN A 508 -5.56 25.44 -19.08
CA ASN A 508 -4.86 25.17 -20.34
C ASN A 508 -5.47 25.89 -21.54
N LEU A 509 -6.78 26.08 -21.56
CA LEU A 509 -7.46 26.83 -22.62
C LEU A 509 -7.07 28.31 -22.59
N GLU A 510 -7.01 28.95 -21.43
CA GLU A 510 -6.53 30.33 -21.27
C GLU A 510 -5.13 30.51 -21.85
N ILE A 511 -4.20 29.60 -21.51
CA ILE A 511 -2.83 29.60 -22.04
C ILE A 511 -2.80 29.46 -23.58
N LEU A 512 -3.72 28.69 -24.16
CA LEU A 512 -3.80 28.51 -25.61
C LEU A 512 -4.36 29.75 -26.32
N GLU A 513 -5.24 30.50 -25.67
CA GLU A 513 -5.86 31.73 -26.21
C GLU A 513 -4.91 32.93 -26.11
N GLU A 514 -4.19 33.09 -24.98
CA GLU A 514 -3.16 34.12 -24.82
C GLU A 514 -2.02 34.03 -25.83
N LYS A 515 -1.63 32.82 -26.22
CA LYS A 515 -0.57 32.60 -27.24
C LYS A 515 -1.00 32.88 -28.67
N LYS A 516 -2.31 33.17 -28.91
CA LYS A 516 -2.86 33.55 -30.23
C LYS A 516 -3.16 35.06 -30.35
N SER A 517 -3.20 35.77 -29.22
CA SER A 517 -3.27 37.23 -29.15
C SER A 517 -1.85 37.82 -29.21
#